data_9eeeea526ed3c2d2d564284bc472b524
#
_entry.id   9eeeea526ed3c2d2d564284bc472b524
#
_cell.length_a   1.000
_cell.length_b   1.000
_cell.length_c   1.000
_cell.angle_alpha   90.00
_cell.angle_beta   90.00
_cell.angle_gamma   90.00
#
_symmetry.space_group_name_H-M   'P 1'
#
loop_
_entity.id
_entity.type
_entity.pdbx_description
1 polymer ?
#
loop_
_entity_poly.entity_id
_entity_poly.type
_entity_poly.pdbx_seq_one_letter_code
_entity_poly.pdbx_strand_id
1 'polypeptide(L)'
;MTAKNLGVGPSGGPRPVSNNTVRGVIEACRDLDNIGTVYGARHGIEGVLKEELLNLSEQCPQEVSLLRYTPAAGSIGTCRYKLKEHQNEDFDRVIEVLRAHDVGYFIYIGGNDSMDTANKIAKLAQQRGLDLVGIGGPKTIDNDVGDSEFKLIDHTPGYGSCAKYWMHAVQNANEENLGSCPADTVLVLQAMDRQIGFIPAAGRRADPHRDMPL
;
A
#
# COMPACT_ATOMS: atom_id res chain seq x y z
N MET A 1 10.89 20.70 -21.16
CA MET A 1 11.53 20.02 -20.01
C MET A 1 11.87 18.62 -20.47
N THR A 2 13.04 18.11 -20.13
CA THR A 2 13.38 16.69 -20.41
C THR A 2 12.48 15.80 -19.53
N ALA A 3 11.94 14.73 -20.11
CA ALA A 3 11.16 13.75 -19.35
C ALA A 3 12.01 13.16 -18.24
N LYS A 4 11.41 12.97 -17.06
CA LYS A 4 12.03 12.33 -15.90
C LYS A 4 11.40 10.97 -15.65
N ASN A 5 12.19 10.03 -15.14
CA ASN A 5 11.68 8.72 -14.77
C ASN A 5 10.88 8.78 -13.45
N LEU A 6 9.99 7.81 -13.27
CA LEU A 6 9.18 7.67 -12.07
C LEU A 6 9.51 6.35 -11.38
N GLY A 7 9.78 6.40 -10.07
CA GLY A 7 9.90 5.22 -9.23
C GLY A 7 8.64 4.97 -8.42
N VAL A 8 8.19 3.73 -8.32
CA VAL A 8 7.08 3.32 -7.44
C VAL A 8 7.48 2.15 -6.57
N GLY A 9 7.20 2.23 -5.27
CA GLY A 9 7.52 1.17 -4.31
C GLY A 9 6.40 0.93 -3.30
N PRO A 10 5.85 -0.29 -3.21
CA PRO A 10 4.94 -0.67 -2.14
C PRO A 10 5.69 -0.93 -0.82
N SER A 11 5.03 -0.62 0.29
CA SER A 11 5.58 -0.75 1.64
C SER A 11 4.54 -1.27 2.64
N GLY A 12 5.02 -1.90 3.69
CA GLY A 12 4.22 -2.42 4.79
C GLY A 12 3.48 -3.71 4.44
N GLY A 13 2.37 -3.99 5.10
CA GLY A 13 1.58 -5.20 4.83
C GLY A 13 1.04 -5.24 3.40
N PRO A 14 1.18 -6.38 2.70
CA PRO A 14 0.65 -6.52 1.35
C PRO A 14 -0.88 -6.41 1.35
N ARG A 15 -1.41 -5.66 0.40
CA ARG A 15 -2.85 -5.47 0.20
C ARG A 15 -3.16 -5.44 -1.30
N PRO A 16 -4.31 -5.98 -1.75
CA PRO A 16 -4.71 -5.92 -3.16
C PRO A 16 -4.75 -4.50 -3.72
N VAL A 17 -5.15 -3.52 -2.91
CA VAL A 17 -5.17 -2.11 -3.30
C VAL A 17 -3.79 -1.57 -3.68
N SER A 18 -2.70 -2.10 -3.10
CA SER A 18 -1.34 -1.69 -3.49
C SER A 18 -1.05 -2.03 -4.95
N ASN A 19 -1.47 -3.22 -5.41
CA ASN A 19 -1.36 -3.61 -6.82
C ASN A 19 -2.19 -2.69 -7.72
N ASN A 20 -3.40 -2.33 -7.30
CA ASN A 20 -4.24 -1.37 -8.04
C ASN A 20 -3.60 0.03 -8.12
N THR A 21 -2.94 0.48 -7.06
CA THR A 21 -2.20 1.75 -7.09
C THR A 21 -1.03 1.68 -8.08
N VAL A 22 -0.25 0.59 -8.06
CA VAL A 22 0.83 0.36 -9.05
C VAL A 22 0.26 0.37 -10.47
N ARG A 23 -0.85 -0.35 -10.70
CA ARG A 23 -1.55 -0.33 -11.98
C ARG A 23 -1.92 1.09 -12.41
N GLY A 24 -2.57 1.85 -11.52
CA GLY A 24 -3.00 3.22 -11.80
C GLY A 24 -1.81 4.14 -12.16
N VAL A 25 -0.67 3.96 -11.50
CA VAL A 25 0.57 4.69 -11.83
C VAL A 25 1.04 4.34 -13.24
N ILE A 26 1.12 3.05 -13.58
CA ILE A 26 1.57 2.61 -14.90
C ILE A 26 0.63 3.15 -16.00
N GLU A 27 -0.68 2.99 -15.82
CA GLU A 27 -1.67 3.41 -16.81
C GLU A 27 -1.69 4.92 -16.98
N ALA A 28 -1.65 5.70 -15.89
CA ALA A 28 -1.65 7.16 -15.96
C ALA A 28 -0.39 7.72 -16.59
N CYS A 29 0.76 7.08 -16.39
CA CYS A 29 2.04 7.58 -16.93
C CYS A 29 2.23 7.31 -18.42
N ARG A 30 1.47 6.40 -19.03
CA ARG A 30 1.60 6.05 -20.45
C ARG A 30 1.36 7.23 -21.39
N ASP A 31 0.45 8.12 -21.01
CA ASP A 31 0.01 9.24 -21.85
C ASP A 31 0.63 10.58 -21.42
N LEU A 32 1.68 10.55 -20.58
CA LEU A 32 2.34 11.75 -20.07
C LEU A 32 3.72 11.94 -20.69
N ASP A 33 3.86 12.90 -21.57
CA ASP A 33 5.12 13.22 -22.28
C ASP A 33 6.28 13.64 -21.35
N ASN A 34 5.97 14.08 -20.13
CA ASN A 34 6.96 14.49 -19.14
C ASN A 34 7.44 13.35 -18.23
N ILE A 35 6.87 12.17 -18.36
CA ILE A 35 7.30 10.96 -17.65
C ILE A 35 8.01 10.04 -18.65
N GLY A 36 9.22 9.63 -18.27
CA GLY A 36 9.99 8.62 -19.02
C GLY A 36 9.59 7.20 -18.60
N THR A 37 10.57 6.43 -18.17
CA THR A 37 10.34 5.06 -17.69
C THR A 37 9.72 5.05 -16.29
N VAL A 38 8.73 4.19 -16.09
CA VAL A 38 8.19 3.87 -14.76
C VAL A 38 8.93 2.66 -14.21
N TYR A 39 9.67 2.86 -13.13
CA TYR A 39 10.40 1.81 -12.42
C TYR A 39 9.62 1.31 -11.20
N GLY A 40 9.45 0.00 -11.10
CA GLY A 40 8.95 -0.67 -9.91
C GLY A 40 10.10 -1.10 -9.00
N ALA A 41 10.18 -0.57 -7.79
CA ALA A 41 11.16 -1.01 -6.81
C ALA A 41 10.74 -2.35 -6.20
N ARG A 42 11.48 -3.43 -6.52
CA ARG A 42 11.18 -4.78 -6.05
C ARG A 42 11.28 -4.85 -4.53
N HIS A 43 10.21 -5.25 -3.87
CA HIS A 43 10.10 -5.18 -2.41
C HIS A 43 10.27 -3.76 -1.83
N GLY A 44 9.78 -2.75 -2.55
CA GLY A 44 9.76 -1.37 -2.04
C GLY A 44 11.15 -0.76 -1.85
N ILE A 45 11.40 -0.14 -0.68
CA ILE A 45 12.66 0.56 -0.44
C ILE A 45 13.89 -0.37 -0.44
N GLU A 46 13.73 -1.63 -0.08
CA GLU A 46 14.81 -2.61 -0.18
C GLU A 46 15.28 -2.80 -1.62
N GLY A 47 14.35 -2.79 -2.57
CA GLY A 47 14.67 -2.83 -4.00
C GLY A 47 15.40 -1.59 -4.47
N VAL A 48 15.07 -0.42 -3.93
CA VAL A 48 15.86 0.79 -4.22
C VAL A 48 17.28 0.65 -3.68
N LEU A 49 17.45 0.24 -2.43
CA LEU A 49 18.78 0.05 -1.81
C LEU A 49 19.66 -0.94 -2.58
N LYS A 50 19.06 -2.01 -3.09
CA LYS A 50 19.75 -3.06 -3.86
C LYS A 50 19.83 -2.77 -5.36
N GLU A 51 19.22 -1.67 -5.83
CA GLU A 51 19.10 -1.30 -7.23
C GLU A 51 18.33 -2.37 -8.07
N GLU A 52 17.39 -3.07 -7.44
CA GLU A 52 16.47 -4.01 -8.08
C GLU A 52 15.24 -3.26 -8.59
N LEU A 53 15.39 -2.58 -9.72
CA LEU A 53 14.35 -1.78 -10.37
C LEU A 53 13.81 -2.49 -11.61
N LEU A 54 12.51 -2.72 -11.65
CA LEU A 54 11.81 -3.36 -12.75
C LEU A 54 11.25 -2.31 -13.71
N ASN A 55 11.51 -2.43 -15.02
CA ASN A 55 10.87 -1.56 -15.99
C ASN A 55 9.39 -1.93 -16.15
N LEU A 56 8.52 -1.12 -15.58
CA LEU A 56 7.07 -1.32 -15.64
C LEU A 56 6.44 -0.74 -16.91
N SER A 57 7.13 0.17 -17.61
CA SER A 57 6.64 0.75 -18.85
C SER A 57 6.63 -0.27 -20.00
N GLU A 58 7.50 -1.27 -19.94
CA GLU A 58 7.58 -2.35 -20.95
C GLU A 58 6.58 -3.49 -20.70
N GLN A 59 5.83 -3.44 -19.60
CA GLN A 59 4.89 -4.50 -19.28
C GLN A 59 3.68 -4.46 -20.21
N CYS A 60 3.25 -5.65 -20.64
CA CYS A 60 2.09 -5.83 -21.50
C CYS A 60 0.83 -5.22 -20.83
N PRO A 61 0.04 -4.40 -21.54
CA PRO A 61 -1.18 -3.81 -20.99
C PRO A 61 -2.15 -4.83 -20.41
N GLN A 62 -2.24 -6.00 -21.01
CA GLN A 62 -3.10 -7.09 -20.53
C GLN A 62 -2.64 -7.60 -19.15
N GLU A 63 -1.32 -7.81 -18.97
CA GLU A 63 -0.74 -8.21 -17.68
C GLU A 63 -0.93 -7.12 -16.62
N VAL A 64 -0.69 -5.85 -16.98
CA VAL A 64 -0.94 -4.72 -16.07
C VAL A 64 -2.40 -4.67 -15.63
N SER A 65 -3.35 -4.96 -16.52
CA SER A 65 -4.77 -4.97 -16.19
C SER A 65 -5.14 -6.02 -15.13
N LEU A 66 -4.41 -7.14 -15.07
CA LEU A 66 -4.62 -8.21 -14.09
C LEU A 66 -4.26 -7.80 -12.66
N LEU A 67 -3.48 -6.74 -12.47
CA LEU A 67 -3.17 -6.20 -11.13
C LEU A 67 -4.42 -5.83 -10.33
N ARG A 68 -5.53 -5.57 -10.99
CA ARG A 68 -6.83 -5.33 -10.36
C ARG A 68 -7.34 -6.55 -9.58
N TYR A 69 -6.99 -7.74 -10.04
CA TYR A 69 -7.48 -9.01 -9.51
C TYR A 69 -6.39 -9.83 -8.82
N THR A 70 -5.16 -9.33 -8.85
CA THR A 70 -4.01 -10.04 -8.30
C THR A 70 -4.07 -10.05 -6.76
N PRO A 71 -3.76 -11.18 -6.12
CA PRO A 71 -3.61 -11.25 -4.68
C PRO A 71 -2.59 -10.24 -4.15
N ALA A 72 -2.70 -9.92 -2.87
CA ALA A 72 -1.82 -8.97 -2.21
C ALA A 72 -0.34 -9.27 -2.46
N ALA A 73 0.44 -8.25 -2.79
CA ALA A 73 1.88 -8.30 -3.08
C ALA A 73 2.30 -9.09 -4.32
N GLY A 74 1.36 -9.49 -5.18
CA GLY A 74 1.65 -10.33 -6.34
C GLY A 74 2.44 -9.66 -7.47
N SER A 75 2.58 -8.33 -7.49
CA SER A 75 3.26 -7.64 -8.58
C SER A 75 4.77 -7.46 -8.32
N ILE A 76 5.14 -6.45 -7.56
CA ILE A 76 6.53 -6.09 -7.30
C ILE A 76 6.96 -6.32 -5.84
N GLY A 77 6.11 -6.94 -5.06
CA GLY A 77 6.39 -7.23 -3.64
C GLY A 77 6.26 -6.00 -2.74
N THR A 78 6.61 -6.19 -1.49
CA THR A 78 6.61 -5.14 -0.46
C THR A 78 7.63 -5.48 0.62
N CYS A 79 8.03 -4.51 1.43
CA CYS A 79 8.90 -4.75 2.59
C CYS A 79 8.37 -4.06 3.85
N ARG A 80 8.94 -4.42 4.99
CA ARG A 80 8.73 -3.76 6.29
C ARG A 80 9.97 -3.01 6.77
N TYR A 81 10.91 -2.78 5.86
CA TYR A 81 12.11 -2.02 6.17
C TYR A 81 11.75 -0.57 6.47
N LYS A 82 12.25 -0.06 7.60
CA LYS A 82 12.05 1.33 8.01
C LYS A 82 13.38 2.06 7.93
N LEU A 83 13.45 3.10 7.12
CA LEU A 83 14.58 4.02 7.12
C LEU A 83 14.54 4.83 8.42
N LYS A 84 15.55 4.62 9.29
CA LYS A 84 15.66 5.34 10.57
C LYS A 84 16.53 6.58 10.39
N GLU A 85 16.24 7.64 11.12
CA GLU A 85 16.92 8.94 10.97
C GLU A 85 18.43 8.89 11.15
N HIS A 86 18.94 7.94 11.93
CA HIS A 86 20.37 7.74 12.12
C HIS A 86 21.06 6.89 11.05
N GLN A 87 20.32 6.35 10.08
CA GLN A 87 20.82 5.55 8.96
C GLN A 87 21.10 6.44 7.74
N ASN A 88 22.01 7.39 7.87
CA ASN A 88 22.38 8.30 6.79
C ASN A 88 22.86 7.56 5.52
N GLU A 89 23.58 6.45 5.68
CA GLU A 89 24.10 5.65 4.57
C GLU A 89 22.99 5.08 3.68
N ASP A 90 21.92 4.56 4.29
CA ASP A 90 20.77 4.03 3.54
C ASP A 90 20.03 5.14 2.78
N PHE A 91 19.85 6.28 3.42
CA PHE A 91 19.24 7.44 2.77
C PHE A 91 20.12 7.96 1.62
N ASP A 92 21.43 8.03 1.81
CA ASP A 92 22.37 8.44 0.77
C ASP A 92 22.35 7.46 -0.39
N ARG A 93 22.29 6.14 -0.11
CA ARG A 93 22.16 5.10 -1.13
C ARG A 93 20.85 5.24 -1.94
N VAL A 94 19.73 5.51 -1.27
CA VAL A 94 18.46 5.76 -1.95
C VAL A 94 18.57 6.93 -2.93
N ILE A 95 19.15 8.05 -2.49
CA ILE A 95 19.33 9.24 -3.35
C ILE A 95 20.29 8.96 -4.51
N GLU A 96 21.37 8.21 -4.27
CA GLU A 96 22.31 7.79 -5.30
C GLU A 96 21.62 6.99 -6.40
N VAL A 97 20.86 5.95 -6.03
CA VAL A 97 20.13 5.11 -6.99
C VAL A 97 19.09 5.90 -7.77
N LEU A 98 18.28 6.71 -7.08
CA LEU A 98 17.26 7.54 -7.75
C LEU A 98 17.89 8.51 -8.73
N ARG A 99 19.07 9.09 -8.40
CA ARG A 99 19.84 9.97 -9.30
C ARG A 99 20.40 9.20 -10.48
N ALA A 100 20.99 8.03 -10.26
CA ALA A 100 21.60 7.20 -11.33
C ALA A 100 20.57 6.80 -12.40
N HIS A 101 19.31 6.57 -11.98
CA HIS A 101 18.20 6.22 -12.85
C HIS A 101 17.37 7.43 -13.32
N ASP A 102 17.87 8.65 -13.17
CA ASP A 102 17.19 9.91 -13.53
C ASP A 102 15.73 9.98 -13.05
N VAL A 103 15.47 9.49 -11.83
CA VAL A 103 14.15 9.49 -11.21
C VAL A 103 13.85 10.89 -10.66
N GLY A 104 12.83 11.54 -11.22
CA GLY A 104 12.34 12.84 -10.77
C GLY A 104 11.03 12.76 -9.98
N TYR A 105 10.37 11.60 -9.97
CA TYR A 105 9.14 11.35 -9.23
C TYR A 105 9.25 10.03 -8.49
N PHE A 106 8.93 10.01 -7.21
CA PHE A 106 8.96 8.78 -6.41
C PHE A 106 7.66 8.61 -5.63
N ILE A 107 6.89 7.57 -5.99
CA ILE A 107 5.63 7.23 -5.34
C ILE A 107 5.87 6.09 -4.36
N TYR A 108 5.66 6.34 -3.06
CA TYR A 108 5.81 5.32 -2.03
C TYR A 108 4.47 4.96 -1.44
N ILE A 109 4.04 3.69 -1.64
CA ILE A 109 2.70 3.21 -1.32
C ILE A 109 2.73 2.52 0.04
N GLY A 110 1.93 3.01 1.01
CA GLY A 110 1.92 2.39 2.33
C GLY A 110 1.03 3.08 3.36
N GLY A 111 1.20 2.70 4.62
CA GLY A 111 0.54 3.32 5.77
C GLY A 111 1.24 4.59 6.26
N ASN A 112 0.94 5.01 7.50
CA ASN A 112 1.48 6.25 8.08
C ASN A 112 3.00 6.34 8.03
N ASP A 113 3.72 5.26 8.43
CA ASP A 113 5.19 5.22 8.39
C ASP A 113 5.73 5.42 6.96
N SER A 114 5.00 4.96 5.95
CA SER A 114 5.41 5.07 4.54
C SER A 114 5.21 6.48 4.01
N MET A 115 4.15 7.16 4.46
CA MET A 115 3.92 8.58 4.13
C MET A 115 5.03 9.44 4.70
N ASP A 116 5.42 9.20 5.95
CA ASP A 116 6.57 9.87 6.58
C ASP A 116 7.88 9.58 5.83
N THR A 117 8.11 8.33 5.42
CA THR A 117 9.29 7.95 4.64
C THR A 117 9.35 8.67 3.28
N ALA A 118 8.23 8.76 2.55
CA ALA A 118 8.16 9.50 1.30
C ALA A 118 8.53 10.98 1.48
N ASN A 119 8.01 11.60 2.54
CA ASN A 119 8.32 12.98 2.88
C ASN A 119 9.81 13.18 3.25
N LYS A 120 10.39 12.25 4.02
CA LYS A 120 11.81 12.28 4.38
C LYS A 120 12.72 12.15 3.16
N ILE A 121 12.42 11.22 2.26
CA ILE A 121 13.16 11.05 0.99
C ILE A 121 13.09 12.33 0.15
N ALA A 122 11.91 12.94 0.00
CA ALA A 122 11.76 14.17 -0.77
C ALA A 122 12.57 15.34 -0.16
N LYS A 123 12.50 15.53 1.16
CA LYS A 123 13.29 16.57 1.85
C LYS A 123 14.80 16.35 1.71
N LEU A 124 15.24 15.11 1.86
CA LEU A 124 16.66 14.78 1.73
C LEU A 124 17.15 14.95 0.29
N ALA A 125 16.35 14.55 -0.70
CA ALA A 125 16.65 14.76 -2.12
C ALA A 125 16.91 16.24 -2.40
N GLN A 126 16.04 17.12 -1.90
CA GLN A 126 16.23 18.56 -2.03
C GLN A 126 17.53 19.03 -1.37
N GLN A 127 17.85 18.56 -0.16
CA GLN A 127 19.09 18.90 0.55
C GLN A 127 20.34 18.43 -0.21
N ARG A 128 20.24 17.32 -0.95
CA ARG A 128 21.33 16.73 -1.75
C ARG A 128 21.34 17.22 -3.21
N GLY A 129 20.53 18.24 -3.55
CA GLY A 129 20.46 18.80 -4.90
C GLY A 129 19.88 17.87 -5.95
N LEU A 130 19.04 16.93 -5.56
CA LEU A 130 18.23 16.11 -6.48
C LEU A 130 16.83 16.71 -6.59
N ASP A 131 16.45 17.11 -7.80
CA ASP A 131 15.09 17.57 -8.10
C ASP A 131 14.15 16.36 -8.15
N LEU A 132 13.55 16.04 -6.99
CA LEU A 132 12.69 14.88 -6.77
C LEU A 132 11.39 15.29 -6.12
N VAL A 133 10.27 14.90 -6.72
CA VAL A 133 8.93 15.00 -6.14
C VAL A 133 8.60 13.66 -5.46
N GLY A 134 8.50 13.65 -4.14
CA GLY A 134 8.06 12.50 -3.37
C GLY A 134 6.56 12.54 -3.12
N ILE A 135 5.86 11.47 -3.46
CA ILE A 135 4.40 11.34 -3.33
C ILE A 135 4.08 10.13 -2.46
N GLY A 136 3.26 10.32 -1.44
CA GLY A 136 2.71 9.22 -0.66
C GLY A 136 1.44 8.66 -1.29
N GLY A 137 1.41 7.34 -1.53
CA GLY A 137 0.21 6.60 -1.92
C GLY A 137 -0.43 5.91 -0.71
N PRO A 138 -1.43 6.49 -0.03
CA PRO A 138 -1.93 5.93 1.21
C PRO A 138 -2.69 4.63 0.99
N LYS A 139 -2.44 3.65 1.87
CA LYS A 139 -3.20 2.41 1.98
C LYS A 139 -3.08 1.83 3.37
N THR A 140 -4.17 1.34 3.91
CA THR A 140 -4.21 0.40 5.05
C THR A 140 -5.64 -0.07 5.26
N ILE A 141 -5.82 -1.25 5.84
CA ILE A 141 -7.13 -1.73 6.28
C ILE A 141 -7.50 -1.15 7.65
N ASP A 142 -6.53 -0.60 8.37
CA ASP A 142 -6.73 -0.07 9.72
C ASP A 142 -7.58 1.21 9.73
N ASN A 143 -7.72 1.88 8.58
CA ASN A 143 -8.47 3.13 8.43
C ASN A 143 -7.96 4.27 9.35
N ASP A 144 -6.64 4.31 9.54
CA ASP A 144 -5.96 5.18 10.51
C ASP A 144 -5.00 6.20 9.86
N VAL A 145 -5.06 6.36 8.53
CA VAL A 145 -4.23 7.37 7.83
C VAL A 145 -4.91 8.73 7.92
N GLY A 146 -4.22 9.67 8.51
CA GLY A 146 -4.70 11.02 8.76
C GLY A 146 -4.27 11.50 10.15
N ASP A 147 -4.69 12.68 10.53
CA ASP A 147 -4.49 13.22 11.88
C ASP A 147 -5.83 13.47 12.59
N SER A 148 -5.74 13.79 13.89
CA SER A 148 -6.92 14.04 14.71
C SER A 148 -7.60 15.38 14.41
N GLU A 149 -6.88 16.32 13.79
CA GLU A 149 -7.35 17.68 13.52
C GLU A 149 -7.94 17.78 12.11
N PHE A 150 -7.25 17.18 11.14
CA PHE A 150 -7.66 17.17 9.73
C PHE A 150 -8.00 15.75 9.29
N LYS A 151 -9.24 15.38 9.36
CA LYS A 151 -9.74 14.13 8.75
C LYS A 151 -9.70 14.23 7.23
N LEU A 152 -8.50 14.31 6.67
CA LEU A 152 -8.28 14.49 5.22
C LEU A 152 -8.72 13.29 4.40
N ILE A 153 -8.81 12.12 5.02
CA ILE A 153 -9.21 10.88 4.35
C ILE A 153 -10.46 10.36 5.02
N ASP A 154 -11.56 10.34 4.28
CA ASP A 154 -12.84 9.80 4.74
C ASP A 154 -12.72 8.31 5.11
N HIS A 155 -12.06 7.55 4.25
CA HIS A 155 -11.60 6.20 4.57
C HIS A 155 -10.32 5.87 3.78
N THR A 156 -9.47 5.01 4.36
CA THR A 156 -8.22 4.64 3.69
C THR A 156 -8.45 3.59 2.60
N PRO A 157 -7.75 3.71 1.45
CA PRO A 157 -7.81 2.70 0.40
C PRO A 157 -7.46 1.31 0.93
N GLY A 158 -8.33 0.34 0.69
CA GLY A 158 -8.25 -1.03 1.20
C GLY A 158 -9.18 -1.34 2.37
N TYR A 159 -9.57 -0.36 3.18
CA TYR A 159 -10.49 -0.58 4.30
C TYR A 159 -11.86 -1.08 3.84
N GLY A 160 -12.50 -0.40 2.88
CA GLY A 160 -13.85 -0.77 2.44
C GLY A 160 -13.95 -2.21 1.90
N SER A 161 -12.94 -2.66 1.13
CA SER A 161 -12.87 -4.04 0.64
C SER A 161 -12.64 -5.03 1.77
N CYS A 162 -11.82 -4.67 2.76
CA CYS A 162 -11.57 -5.48 3.92
C CYS A 162 -12.81 -5.61 4.80
N ALA A 163 -13.53 -4.52 5.04
CA ALA A 163 -14.78 -4.51 5.78
C ALA A 163 -15.83 -5.43 5.12
N LYS A 164 -15.97 -5.34 3.80
CA LYS A 164 -16.86 -6.22 3.04
C LYS A 164 -16.46 -7.69 3.14
N TYR A 165 -15.17 -8.00 3.00
CA TYR A 165 -14.66 -9.34 3.19
C TYR A 165 -14.95 -9.86 4.60
N TRP A 166 -14.72 -9.04 5.62
CA TRP A 166 -14.94 -9.39 7.01
C TRP A 166 -16.40 -9.72 7.30
N MET A 167 -17.35 -8.97 6.73
CA MET A 167 -18.78 -9.29 6.83
C MET A 167 -19.07 -10.72 6.35
N HIS A 168 -18.57 -11.08 5.17
CA HIS A 168 -18.77 -12.43 4.63
C HIS A 168 -18.05 -13.50 5.44
N ALA A 169 -16.84 -13.20 5.94
CA ALA A 169 -16.08 -14.14 6.76
C ALA A 169 -16.80 -14.42 8.10
N VAL A 170 -17.34 -13.38 8.75
CA VAL A 170 -18.13 -13.54 9.97
C VAL A 170 -19.40 -14.36 9.71
N GLN A 171 -20.11 -14.06 8.62
CA GLN A 171 -21.31 -14.82 8.25
C GLN A 171 -21.01 -16.30 8.02
N ASN A 172 -19.97 -16.61 7.23
CA ASN A 172 -19.58 -18.00 6.98
C ASN A 172 -19.16 -18.72 8.27
N ALA A 173 -18.37 -18.06 9.12
CA ALA A 173 -17.91 -18.64 10.37
C ALA A 173 -19.07 -18.87 11.36
N ASN A 174 -20.06 -17.98 11.38
CA ASN A 174 -21.27 -18.16 12.18
C ASN A 174 -22.07 -19.37 11.71
N GLU A 175 -22.31 -19.52 10.41
CA GLU A 175 -23.04 -20.68 9.85
C GLU A 175 -22.30 -22.00 10.14
N GLU A 176 -20.99 -22.02 10.02
CA GLU A 176 -20.16 -23.18 10.37
C GLU A 176 -20.28 -23.53 11.86
N ASN A 177 -20.18 -22.53 12.73
CA ASN A 177 -20.29 -22.71 14.17
C ASN A 177 -21.69 -23.21 14.59
N LEU A 178 -22.75 -22.71 13.94
CA LEU A 178 -24.10 -23.22 14.18
C LEU A 178 -24.23 -24.71 13.87
N GLY A 179 -23.53 -25.19 12.86
CA GLY A 179 -23.46 -26.62 12.51
C GLY A 179 -22.74 -27.47 13.54
N SER A 180 -21.76 -26.91 14.27
CA SER A 180 -20.94 -27.60 15.28
C SER A 180 -21.27 -27.22 16.73
N CYS A 181 -22.27 -26.36 16.97
CA CYS A 181 -22.53 -25.74 18.26
C CYS A 181 -22.69 -26.70 19.46
N PRO A 182 -23.10 -27.98 19.34
CA PRO A 182 -23.06 -28.91 20.45
C PRO A 182 -21.65 -29.21 20.96
N ALA A 183 -20.63 -29.10 20.12
CA ALA A 183 -19.22 -29.30 20.47
C ALA A 183 -18.51 -27.97 20.75
N ASP A 184 -18.77 -26.96 19.91
CA ASP A 184 -18.09 -25.66 19.94
C ASP A 184 -19.11 -24.54 20.22
N THR A 185 -19.37 -24.30 21.51
CA THR A 185 -20.42 -23.39 21.96
C THR A 185 -20.06 -21.92 21.86
N VAL A 186 -18.78 -21.57 21.64
CA VAL A 186 -18.29 -20.19 21.55
C VAL A 186 -17.33 -20.05 20.38
N LEU A 187 -17.60 -19.07 19.50
CA LEU A 187 -16.74 -18.69 18.41
C LEU A 187 -16.13 -17.31 18.69
N VAL A 188 -14.80 -17.23 18.66
CA VAL A 188 -14.07 -15.96 18.80
C VAL A 188 -13.33 -15.66 17.51
N LEU A 189 -13.69 -14.54 16.85
CA LEU A 189 -13.07 -14.06 15.62
C LEU A 189 -12.20 -12.84 15.91
N GLN A 190 -10.90 -12.95 15.65
CA GLN A 190 -9.96 -11.84 15.81
C GLN A 190 -9.66 -11.20 14.48
N ALA A 191 -9.90 -9.88 14.36
CA ALA A 191 -9.51 -9.07 13.22
C ALA A 191 -8.24 -8.26 13.49
N MET A 192 -7.48 -7.96 12.43
CA MET A 192 -6.46 -6.92 12.49
C MET A 192 -7.15 -5.57 12.39
N ASP A 193 -6.83 -4.64 13.27
CA ASP A 193 -7.36 -3.27 13.21
C ASP A 193 -6.62 -2.30 14.16
N ARG A 194 -5.50 -2.72 14.71
CA ARG A 194 -4.76 -1.99 15.74
C ARG A 194 -5.67 -1.55 16.90
N GLN A 195 -5.83 -0.23 17.09
CA GLN A 195 -6.61 0.35 18.21
C GLN A 195 -7.92 1.01 17.74
N ILE A 196 -8.27 0.89 16.46
CA ILE A 196 -9.37 1.66 15.86
C ILE A 196 -10.72 0.94 15.97
N GLY A 197 -10.81 -0.35 15.68
CA GLY A 197 -12.02 -1.15 15.82
C GLY A 197 -13.01 -1.11 14.64
N PHE A 198 -12.64 -0.51 13.50
CA PHE A 198 -13.55 -0.41 12.34
C PHE A 198 -13.83 -1.74 11.65
N ILE A 199 -12.83 -2.64 11.57
CA ILE A 199 -13.01 -3.94 10.92
C ILE A 199 -13.91 -4.85 11.78
N PRO A 200 -13.67 -5.05 13.10
CA PRO A 200 -14.61 -5.77 13.96
C PRO A 200 -16.02 -5.20 13.88
N ALA A 201 -16.16 -3.87 13.93
CA ALA A 201 -17.46 -3.21 13.84
C ALA A 201 -18.18 -3.51 12.51
N ALA A 202 -17.45 -3.70 11.41
CA ALA A 202 -18.03 -4.10 10.14
C ALA A 202 -18.66 -5.51 10.20
N GLY A 203 -18.18 -6.38 11.09
CA GLY A 203 -18.78 -7.71 11.33
C GLY A 203 -20.25 -7.63 11.71
N ARG A 204 -20.66 -6.57 12.42
CA ARG A 204 -22.07 -6.34 12.76
C ARG A 204 -23.00 -6.26 11.55
N ARG A 205 -22.50 -5.90 10.41
CA ARG A 205 -23.27 -5.84 9.15
C ARG A 205 -23.52 -7.21 8.51
N ALA A 206 -22.86 -8.26 8.99
CA ALA A 206 -23.11 -9.64 8.60
C ALA A 206 -24.48 -10.12 9.15
N ASP A 207 -24.96 -9.47 10.18
CA ASP A 207 -26.19 -9.80 10.91
C ASP A 207 -27.20 -8.64 10.82
N PRO A 208 -27.92 -8.50 9.68
CA PRO A 208 -28.87 -7.40 9.49
C PRO A 208 -30.07 -7.49 10.44
N HIS A 209 -30.41 -8.68 10.92
CA HIS A 209 -31.53 -8.94 11.82
C HIS A 209 -31.13 -8.88 13.29
N ARG A 210 -29.83 -8.81 13.58
CA ARG A 210 -29.25 -8.80 14.93
C ARG A 210 -29.51 -10.08 15.75
N ASP A 211 -29.54 -11.21 15.06
CA ASP A 211 -29.76 -12.51 15.65
C ASP A 211 -28.47 -13.14 16.21
N MET A 212 -27.30 -12.65 15.75
CA MET A 212 -26.01 -13.11 16.26
C MET A 212 -25.65 -12.41 17.58
N PRO A 213 -25.12 -13.11 18.55
CA PRO A 213 -24.57 -12.55 19.79
C PRO A 213 -23.17 -11.95 19.53
N LEU A 214 -23.12 -10.73 19.00
CA LEU A 214 -21.87 -9.99 18.69
C LEU A 214 -21.51 -9.01 19.81
#